data_246285d890a9c27df6459e0d4ab87b55
#
_entry.id   246285d890a9c27df6459e0d4ab87b55
#
_cell.length_a   1.000
_cell.length_b   1.000
_cell.length_c   1.000
_cell.angle_alpha   90.00
_cell.angle_beta   90.00
_cell.angle_gamma   90.00
#
_symmetry.space_group_name_H-M   'P 1'
#
loop_
_entity.id
_entity.type
_entity.pdbx_description
1 polymer ?
#
loop_
_entity_poly.entity_id
_entity_poly.type
_entity_poly.pdbx_seq_one_letter_code
_entity_poly.pdbx_strand_id
1 'polypeptide(L)'
;MTGARAYVVFCHPTRDSLVGAALDRTIAGLEASGHEVRVSDLYAEGFEPAFTADDLAHHRVDHREHPELRADIATYIEHLGWCDTLVLVHPTWWSGQPAMLKGWIDRVFVSGVAWTFPDGAVRLHPALTNVRRIVAVTTHGSSKFVNALQGESGKRIMTRSIRTMCHRRCRTDWIALYGVDRCTDAERRAFLDRVEHRLSRR
;
A
#
# COMPACT_ATOMS: atom_id res chain seq x y z
N MET A 1 -15.28 2.70 -21.62
CA MET A 1 -14.12 3.15 -20.81
C MET A 1 -14.31 2.54 -19.42
N THR A 2 -13.48 1.60 -19.02
CA THR A 2 -13.50 1.06 -17.64
C THR A 2 -13.20 2.20 -16.67
N GLY A 3 -14.04 2.38 -15.64
CA GLY A 3 -13.85 3.40 -14.60
C GLY A 3 -12.49 3.24 -13.92
N ALA A 4 -11.97 4.31 -13.31
CA ALA A 4 -10.76 4.25 -12.50
C ALA A 4 -11.01 3.38 -11.25
N ARG A 5 -10.03 2.58 -10.84
CA ARG A 5 -10.16 1.56 -9.79
C ARG A 5 -9.10 1.72 -8.73
N ALA A 6 -9.51 1.93 -7.50
CA ALA A 6 -8.60 2.12 -6.38
C ALA A 6 -8.71 0.95 -5.38
N TYR A 7 -7.57 0.38 -5.03
CA TYR A 7 -7.45 -0.56 -3.93
C TYR A 7 -6.76 0.12 -2.75
N VAL A 8 -7.45 0.19 -1.62
CA VAL A 8 -6.97 0.81 -0.39
C VAL A 8 -6.65 -0.29 0.63
N VAL A 9 -5.41 -0.34 1.08
CA VAL A 9 -4.97 -1.23 2.16
C VAL A 9 -4.81 -0.38 3.42
N PHE A 10 -5.64 -0.62 4.40
CA PHE A 10 -5.62 0.05 5.69
C PHE A 10 -4.91 -0.83 6.72
N CYS A 11 -4.01 -0.20 7.46
CA CYS A 11 -3.21 -0.89 8.47
C CYS A 11 -3.09 -0.05 9.74
N HIS A 12 -4.05 -0.22 10.65
CA HIS A 12 -4.01 0.35 12.00
C HIS A 12 -4.83 -0.52 12.96
N PRO A 13 -4.38 -0.79 14.19
CA PRO A 13 -5.08 -1.69 15.13
C PRO A 13 -6.43 -1.15 15.62
N THR A 14 -6.71 0.13 15.46
CA THR A 14 -8.00 0.72 15.78
C THR A 14 -8.45 1.72 14.71
N ARG A 15 -9.75 1.70 14.38
CA ARG A 15 -10.39 2.67 13.49
C ARG A 15 -10.54 4.04 14.16
N ASP A 16 -10.72 4.08 15.47
CA ASP A 16 -10.76 5.35 16.24
C ASP A 16 -9.35 5.92 16.40
N SER A 17 -8.86 6.51 15.31
CA SER A 17 -7.52 7.07 15.21
C SER A 17 -7.43 8.12 14.09
N LEU A 18 -6.38 8.95 14.11
CA LEU A 18 -6.12 9.88 13.01
C LEU A 18 -5.88 9.15 11.67
N VAL A 19 -5.26 7.97 11.72
CA VAL A 19 -5.05 7.14 10.52
C VAL A 19 -6.39 6.57 10.03
N GLY A 20 -7.31 6.22 10.93
CA GLY A 20 -8.67 5.83 10.58
C GLY A 20 -9.46 6.99 9.94
N ALA A 21 -9.36 8.19 10.50
CA ALA A 21 -9.95 9.39 9.88
C ALA A 21 -9.32 9.69 8.50
N ALA A 22 -8.01 9.45 8.33
CA ALA A 22 -7.34 9.60 7.05
C ALA A 22 -7.81 8.55 6.02
N LEU A 23 -8.20 7.34 6.44
CA LEU A 23 -8.83 6.36 5.55
C LEU A 23 -10.18 6.88 5.04
N ASP A 24 -11.03 7.44 5.91
CA ASP A 24 -12.33 7.98 5.49
C ASP A 24 -12.18 9.10 4.46
N ARG A 25 -11.20 10.01 4.67
CA ARG A 25 -10.86 11.07 3.69
C ARG A 25 -10.24 10.51 2.41
N THR A 26 -9.50 9.41 2.50
CA THR A 26 -8.96 8.70 1.34
C THR A 26 -10.08 8.17 0.45
N ILE A 27 -11.04 7.47 1.04
CA ILE A 27 -12.21 6.93 0.33
C ILE A 27 -13.01 8.06 -0.30
N ALA A 28 -13.38 9.09 0.49
CA ALA A 28 -14.15 10.23 -0.01
C ALA A 28 -13.48 10.93 -1.21
N GLY A 29 -12.15 11.15 -1.14
CA GLY A 29 -11.40 11.77 -2.23
C GLY A 29 -11.36 10.91 -3.49
N LEU A 30 -11.18 9.59 -3.35
CA LEU A 30 -11.16 8.67 -4.48
C LEU A 30 -12.53 8.56 -5.15
N GLU A 31 -13.61 8.45 -4.38
CA GLU A 31 -14.98 8.40 -4.89
C GLU A 31 -15.35 9.72 -5.60
N ALA A 32 -14.99 10.87 -5.02
CA ALA A 32 -15.19 12.19 -5.63
C ALA A 32 -14.45 12.35 -6.97
N SER A 33 -13.34 11.62 -7.17
CA SER A 33 -12.62 11.59 -8.46
C SER A 33 -13.13 10.50 -9.42
N GLY A 34 -14.19 9.77 -9.03
CA GLY A 34 -14.86 8.75 -9.86
C GLY A 34 -14.15 7.40 -9.87
N HIS A 35 -13.40 7.06 -8.82
CA HIS A 35 -12.87 5.71 -8.65
C HIS A 35 -13.95 4.79 -8.04
N GLU A 36 -13.99 3.56 -8.53
CA GLU A 36 -14.53 2.44 -7.77
C GLU A 36 -13.49 2.05 -6.73
N VAL A 37 -13.89 1.93 -5.45
CA VAL A 37 -12.96 1.74 -4.33
C VAL A 37 -13.21 0.37 -3.68
N ARG A 38 -12.14 -0.41 -3.52
CA ARG A 38 -12.11 -1.60 -2.66
C ARG A 38 -11.17 -1.34 -1.49
N VAL A 39 -11.54 -1.81 -0.31
CA VAL A 39 -10.77 -1.59 0.92
C VAL A 39 -10.48 -2.92 1.58
N SER A 40 -9.26 -3.13 2.04
CA SER A 40 -8.89 -4.18 2.99
C SER A 40 -8.42 -3.55 4.28
N ASP A 41 -9.05 -3.90 5.39
CA ASP A 41 -8.63 -3.57 6.75
C ASP A 41 -7.89 -4.76 7.34
N LEU A 42 -6.55 -4.73 7.29
CA LEU A 42 -5.71 -5.87 7.65
C LEU A 42 -5.91 -6.37 9.09
N TYR A 43 -6.23 -5.47 10.03
CA TYR A 43 -6.49 -5.85 11.41
C TYR A 43 -7.90 -6.40 11.59
N ALA A 44 -8.91 -5.78 11.01
CA ALA A 44 -10.30 -6.25 11.10
C ALA A 44 -10.51 -7.57 10.36
N GLU A 45 -9.79 -7.80 9.27
CA GLU A 45 -9.82 -9.04 8.50
C GLU A 45 -8.98 -10.17 9.11
N GLY A 46 -8.21 -9.88 10.19
CA GLY A 46 -7.36 -10.88 10.85
C GLY A 46 -6.22 -11.37 9.95
N PHE A 47 -5.67 -10.49 9.10
CA PHE A 47 -4.56 -10.89 8.24
C PHE A 47 -3.35 -11.38 9.04
N GLU A 48 -2.84 -12.58 8.71
CA GLU A 48 -1.63 -13.12 9.34
C GLU A 48 -0.38 -12.60 8.60
N PRO A 49 0.44 -11.73 9.24
CA PRO A 49 1.58 -11.09 8.57
C PRO A 49 2.85 -11.94 8.52
N ALA A 50 2.92 -13.06 9.28
CA ALA A 50 4.13 -13.85 9.34
C ALA A 50 4.38 -14.58 8.01
N PHE A 51 5.57 -14.38 7.43
CA PHE A 51 6.01 -15.14 6.27
C PHE A 51 6.44 -16.53 6.74
N THR A 52 5.73 -17.56 6.30
CA THR A 52 5.86 -18.92 6.79
C THR A 52 6.82 -19.76 5.96
N ALA A 53 7.13 -20.98 6.42
CA ALA A 53 7.88 -21.95 5.63
C ALA A 53 7.13 -22.39 4.36
N ASP A 54 5.79 -22.43 4.43
CA ASP A 54 4.93 -22.71 3.28
C ASP A 54 4.96 -21.56 2.27
N ASP A 55 4.88 -20.32 2.73
CA ASP A 55 5.09 -19.14 1.88
C ASP A 55 6.43 -19.21 1.13
N LEU A 56 7.50 -19.60 1.82
CA LEU A 56 8.83 -19.73 1.24
C LEU A 56 8.88 -20.86 0.17
N ALA A 57 8.26 -22.01 0.45
CA ALA A 57 8.22 -23.14 -0.48
C ALA A 57 7.52 -22.76 -1.80
N HIS A 58 6.48 -21.93 -1.74
CA HIS A 58 5.68 -21.54 -2.88
C HIS A 58 5.99 -20.14 -3.45
N HIS A 59 6.95 -19.42 -2.85
CA HIS A 59 7.23 -18.02 -3.21
C HIS A 59 7.56 -17.80 -4.70
N ARG A 60 8.20 -18.79 -5.35
CA ARG A 60 8.59 -18.72 -6.76
C ARG A 60 7.62 -19.41 -7.72
N VAL A 61 6.62 -20.11 -7.20
CA VAL A 61 5.59 -20.74 -8.01
C VAL A 61 4.69 -19.64 -8.59
N ASP A 62 4.41 -19.70 -9.88
CA ASP A 62 3.54 -18.71 -10.54
C ASP A 62 2.10 -18.89 -10.03
N HIS A 63 1.62 -17.89 -9.31
CA HIS A 63 0.28 -17.93 -8.73
C HIS A 63 -0.83 -18.06 -9.77
N ARG A 64 -0.62 -17.58 -11.00
CA ARG A 64 -1.62 -17.70 -12.08
C ARG A 64 -1.84 -19.14 -12.53
N GLU A 65 -0.81 -19.99 -12.37
CA GLU A 65 -0.86 -21.41 -12.71
C GLU A 65 -1.35 -22.26 -11.53
N HIS A 66 -1.07 -21.79 -10.28
CA HIS A 66 -1.35 -22.51 -9.05
C HIS A 66 -2.04 -21.60 -7.98
N PRO A 67 -3.22 -21.05 -8.26
CA PRO A 67 -3.91 -20.13 -7.34
C PRO A 67 -4.30 -20.81 -6.02
N GLU A 68 -4.51 -22.12 -6.01
CA GLU A 68 -4.89 -22.92 -4.83
C GLU A 68 -3.84 -22.90 -3.72
N LEU A 69 -2.56 -22.77 -4.08
CA LEU A 69 -1.45 -22.74 -3.12
C LEU A 69 -1.48 -21.51 -2.19
N ARG A 70 -2.22 -20.47 -2.57
CA ARG A 70 -2.27 -19.20 -1.83
C ARG A 70 -3.72 -18.73 -1.64
N ALA A 71 -4.61 -19.69 -1.32
CA ALA A 71 -6.03 -19.39 -1.12
C ALA A 71 -6.29 -18.39 0.04
N ASP A 72 -5.42 -18.37 1.05
CA ASP A 72 -5.46 -17.47 2.20
C ASP A 72 -5.27 -15.98 1.85
N ILE A 73 -4.63 -15.69 0.72
CA ILE A 73 -4.38 -14.32 0.25
C ILE A 73 -5.05 -14.02 -1.10
N ALA A 74 -5.90 -14.92 -1.60
CA ALA A 74 -6.50 -14.82 -2.93
C ALA A 74 -7.26 -13.52 -3.16
N THR A 75 -8.04 -13.06 -2.17
CA THR A 75 -8.80 -11.81 -2.24
C THR A 75 -7.89 -10.59 -2.39
N TYR A 76 -6.76 -10.54 -1.66
CA TYR A 76 -5.79 -9.45 -1.76
C TYR A 76 -5.12 -9.42 -3.13
N ILE A 77 -4.81 -10.59 -3.68
CA ILE A 77 -4.25 -10.74 -5.03
C ILE A 77 -5.25 -10.29 -6.09
N GLU A 78 -6.52 -10.69 -5.97
CA GLU A 78 -7.60 -10.24 -6.87
C GLU A 78 -7.72 -8.72 -6.86
N HIS A 79 -7.78 -8.09 -5.68
CA HIS A 79 -7.87 -6.63 -5.56
C HIS A 79 -6.64 -5.93 -6.16
N LEU A 80 -5.45 -6.50 -5.97
CA LEU A 80 -4.20 -5.95 -6.52
C LEU A 80 -4.16 -6.04 -8.04
N GLY A 81 -4.65 -7.14 -8.63
CA GLY A 81 -4.78 -7.32 -10.08
C GLY A 81 -5.88 -6.44 -10.70
N TRP A 82 -6.91 -6.11 -9.93
CA TRP A 82 -8.05 -5.32 -10.38
C TRP A 82 -7.77 -3.81 -10.43
N CYS A 83 -6.98 -3.26 -9.50
CA CYS A 83 -6.80 -1.83 -9.34
C CYS A 83 -5.82 -1.23 -10.35
N ASP A 84 -5.98 0.06 -10.66
CA ASP A 84 -4.97 0.90 -11.32
C ASP A 84 -4.29 1.88 -10.35
N THR A 85 -4.89 2.10 -9.19
CA THR A 85 -4.41 2.94 -8.11
C THR A 85 -4.35 2.13 -6.81
N LEU A 86 -3.14 1.95 -6.27
CA LEU A 86 -2.89 1.31 -4.98
C LEU A 86 -2.66 2.38 -3.91
N VAL A 87 -3.46 2.35 -2.83
CA VAL A 87 -3.32 3.29 -1.72
C VAL A 87 -3.02 2.53 -0.44
N LEU A 88 -1.97 2.91 0.27
CA LEU A 88 -1.60 2.34 1.56
C LEU A 88 -1.81 3.41 2.65
N VAL A 89 -2.69 3.13 3.61
CA VAL A 89 -3.03 4.04 4.73
C VAL A 89 -2.54 3.42 6.03
N HIS A 90 -1.49 3.99 6.62
CA HIS A 90 -0.81 3.38 7.77
C HIS A 90 0.00 4.40 8.60
N PRO A 91 0.26 4.14 9.89
CA PRO A 91 1.26 4.89 10.65
C PRO A 91 2.67 4.46 10.27
N THR A 92 3.66 5.30 10.53
CA THR A 92 5.06 4.90 10.45
C THR A 92 5.55 4.46 11.82
N TRP A 93 6.04 3.22 11.92
CA TRP A 93 6.67 2.67 13.11
C TRP A 93 8.12 2.29 12.81
N TRP A 94 9.04 2.74 13.67
CA TRP A 94 10.48 2.52 13.46
C TRP A 94 10.95 2.87 12.04
N SER A 95 10.53 4.06 11.56
CA SER A 95 10.87 4.63 10.24
C SER A 95 10.41 3.81 9.04
N GLY A 96 9.58 2.78 9.22
CA GLY A 96 9.10 1.88 8.20
C GLY A 96 7.60 1.63 8.26
N GLN A 97 7.14 0.69 7.43
CA GLN A 97 5.78 0.16 7.49
C GLN A 97 5.59 -0.64 8.79
N PRO A 98 4.38 -0.61 9.40
CA PRO A 98 4.03 -1.54 10.46
C PRO A 98 4.26 -3.00 10.02
N ALA A 99 4.60 -3.89 10.98
CA ALA A 99 4.85 -5.32 10.70
C ALA A 99 3.70 -5.97 9.93
N MET A 100 2.45 -5.65 10.28
CA MET A 100 1.25 -6.11 9.58
C MET A 100 1.28 -5.73 8.08
N LEU A 101 1.55 -4.47 7.74
CA LEU A 101 1.62 -4.02 6.36
C LEU A 101 2.85 -4.56 5.63
N LYS A 102 3.98 -4.69 6.34
CA LYS A 102 5.18 -5.30 5.74
C LYS A 102 4.95 -6.77 5.43
N GLY A 103 4.30 -7.51 6.33
CA GLY A 103 3.91 -8.90 6.11
C GLY A 103 2.92 -9.04 4.93
N TRP A 104 1.96 -8.11 4.82
CA TRP A 104 1.07 -8.08 3.65
C TRP A 104 1.86 -7.92 2.34
N ILE A 105 2.83 -7.00 2.29
CA ILE A 105 3.71 -6.84 1.12
C ILE A 105 4.47 -8.13 0.84
N ASP A 106 5.08 -8.74 1.87
CA ASP A 106 5.91 -9.93 1.70
C ASP A 106 5.12 -11.14 1.23
N ARG A 107 3.86 -11.30 1.68
CA ARG A 107 3.03 -12.45 1.36
C ARG A 107 2.20 -12.28 0.09
N VAL A 108 1.78 -11.06 -0.26
CA VAL A 108 0.87 -10.80 -1.41
C VAL A 108 1.64 -10.49 -2.70
N PHE A 109 2.88 -9.97 -2.59
CA PHE A 109 3.68 -9.66 -3.79
C PHE A 109 4.43 -10.91 -4.29
N VAL A 110 3.68 -11.93 -4.64
CA VAL A 110 4.20 -13.23 -5.10
C VAL A 110 4.49 -13.27 -6.61
N SER A 111 5.16 -14.34 -7.03
CA SER A 111 5.40 -14.66 -8.44
C SER A 111 4.09 -14.77 -9.22
N GLY A 112 4.07 -14.28 -10.45
CA GLY A 112 2.87 -14.24 -11.30
C GLY A 112 1.92 -13.08 -11.01
N VAL A 113 2.04 -12.43 -9.83
CA VAL A 113 1.19 -11.29 -9.40
C VAL A 113 1.97 -9.98 -9.46
N ALA A 114 3.00 -9.84 -8.62
CA ALA A 114 3.78 -8.61 -8.54
C ALA A 114 5.01 -8.64 -9.45
N TRP A 115 5.57 -9.81 -9.66
CA TRP A 115 6.77 -10.04 -10.47
C TRP A 115 6.72 -11.42 -11.14
N THR A 116 7.56 -11.59 -12.14
CA THR A 116 7.87 -12.89 -12.74
C THR A 116 9.38 -13.07 -12.82
N PHE A 117 9.82 -14.33 -12.90
CA PHE A 117 11.22 -14.67 -13.06
C PHE A 117 11.36 -15.72 -14.18
N PRO A 118 11.29 -15.31 -15.45
CA PRO A 118 11.40 -16.24 -16.59
C PRO A 118 12.72 -17.02 -16.58
N ASP A 119 12.73 -18.19 -17.16
CA ASP A 119 13.93 -19.01 -17.30
C ASP A 119 15.05 -18.23 -17.99
N GLY A 120 16.25 -18.30 -17.42
CA GLY A 120 17.43 -17.55 -17.89
C GLY A 120 17.44 -16.06 -17.55
N ALA A 121 16.42 -15.53 -16.89
CA ALA A 121 16.43 -14.16 -16.43
C ALA A 121 17.43 -13.95 -15.29
N VAL A 122 18.12 -12.81 -15.29
CA VAL A 122 19.06 -12.40 -14.21
C VAL A 122 18.41 -11.44 -13.22
N ARG A 123 17.15 -11.03 -13.46
CA ARG A 123 16.40 -10.08 -12.61
C ARG A 123 14.90 -10.36 -12.68
N LEU A 124 14.18 -9.86 -11.68
CA LEU A 124 12.72 -9.90 -11.67
C LEU A 124 12.15 -9.00 -12.78
N HIS A 125 11.06 -9.47 -13.40
CA HIS A 125 10.28 -8.69 -14.35
C HIS A 125 9.01 -8.18 -13.68
N PRO A 126 8.63 -6.90 -13.90
CA PRO A 126 7.42 -6.33 -13.36
C PRO A 126 6.16 -7.05 -13.84
N ALA A 127 5.22 -7.34 -12.95
CA ALA A 127 3.93 -7.95 -13.30
C ALA A 127 2.71 -7.10 -12.89
N LEU A 128 2.84 -6.15 -11.94
CA LEU A 128 1.78 -5.19 -11.59
C LEU A 128 1.63 -4.06 -12.63
N THR A 129 1.60 -4.41 -13.90
CA THR A 129 1.58 -3.43 -15.00
C THR A 129 0.25 -2.68 -15.13
N ASN A 130 -0.80 -3.15 -14.43
CA ASN A 130 -2.07 -2.45 -14.26
C ASN A 130 -1.94 -1.24 -13.33
N VAL A 131 -1.10 -1.30 -12.29
CA VAL A 131 -0.94 -0.23 -11.29
C VAL A 131 -0.16 0.95 -11.87
N ARG A 132 -0.85 2.09 -12.00
CA ARG A 132 -0.34 3.34 -12.59
C ARG A 132 -0.09 4.43 -11.55
N ARG A 133 -0.66 4.27 -10.36
CA ARG A 133 -0.49 5.20 -9.24
C ARG A 133 -0.35 4.43 -7.93
N ILE A 134 0.63 4.81 -7.11
CA ILE A 134 0.78 4.35 -5.74
C ILE A 134 0.70 5.57 -4.83
N VAL A 135 -0.15 5.50 -3.80
CA VAL A 135 -0.28 6.57 -2.81
C VAL A 135 0.00 5.99 -1.43
N ALA A 136 0.86 6.65 -0.66
CA ALA A 136 0.97 6.40 0.77
C ALA A 136 0.36 7.56 1.54
N VAL A 137 -0.57 7.26 2.44
CA VAL A 137 -1.12 8.18 3.42
C VAL A 137 -0.62 7.73 4.79
N THR A 138 0.23 8.53 5.44
CA THR A 138 0.93 8.07 6.63
C THR A 138 1.14 9.17 7.67
N THR A 139 1.36 8.74 8.91
CA THR A 139 1.72 9.62 10.03
C THR A 139 3.08 9.23 10.61
N HIS A 140 3.82 10.20 11.10
CA HIS A 140 5.12 10.02 11.72
C HIS A 140 5.16 10.72 13.09
N GLY A 141 5.64 10.05 14.13
CA GLY A 141 5.93 10.67 15.44
C GLY A 141 7.07 11.69 15.35
N SER A 142 8.09 11.41 14.55
CA SER A 142 9.26 12.27 14.37
C SER A 142 9.02 13.38 13.34
N SER A 143 9.86 14.44 13.41
CA SER A 143 9.86 15.52 12.43
C SER A 143 10.33 15.03 11.04
N LYS A 144 10.00 15.81 10.01
CA LYS A 144 10.46 15.51 8.64
C LYS A 144 12.00 15.45 8.54
N PHE A 145 12.69 16.31 9.28
CA PHE A 145 14.16 16.33 9.31
C PHE A 145 14.72 15.02 9.88
N VAL A 146 14.21 14.55 11.01
CA VAL A 146 14.62 13.28 11.62
C VAL A 146 14.36 12.10 10.68
N ASN A 147 13.18 12.05 10.04
CA ASN A 147 12.87 11.00 9.06
C ASN A 147 13.83 11.02 7.86
N ALA A 148 14.19 12.19 7.36
CA ALA A 148 15.17 12.33 6.28
C ALA A 148 16.55 11.81 6.70
N LEU A 149 16.99 12.15 7.92
CA LEU A 149 18.27 11.67 8.49
C LEU A 149 18.28 10.14 8.67
N GLN A 150 17.14 9.56 9.06
CA GLN A 150 16.95 8.10 9.18
C GLN A 150 16.81 7.39 7.81
N GLY A 151 16.81 8.13 6.71
CA GLY A 151 16.84 7.59 5.35
C GLY A 151 15.48 7.29 4.75
N GLU A 152 14.34 7.66 5.40
CA GLU A 152 12.98 7.49 4.87
C GLU A 152 12.71 6.07 4.29
N SER A 153 13.07 5.01 5.03
CA SER A 153 13.05 3.63 4.54
C SER A 153 11.66 3.22 4.02
N GLY A 154 10.59 3.55 4.74
CA GLY A 154 9.22 3.27 4.35
C GLY A 154 8.84 3.93 3.02
N LYS A 155 9.20 5.19 2.84
CA LYS A 155 8.98 5.92 1.59
C LYS A 155 9.77 5.32 0.43
N ARG A 156 11.02 4.91 0.66
CA ARG A 156 11.86 4.30 -0.38
C ARG A 156 11.34 2.96 -0.84
N ILE A 157 10.83 2.12 0.06
CA ILE A 157 10.18 0.85 -0.31
C ILE A 157 9.03 1.11 -1.30
N MET A 158 8.17 2.08 -1.01
CA MET A 158 7.02 2.44 -1.85
C MET A 158 7.44 3.04 -3.20
N THR A 159 8.28 4.08 -3.13
CA THR A 159 8.59 4.92 -4.31
C THR A 159 9.67 4.35 -5.21
N ARG A 160 10.39 3.33 -4.73
CA ARG A 160 11.46 2.66 -5.49
C ARG A 160 11.14 1.18 -5.68
N SER A 161 11.18 0.36 -4.62
CA SER A 161 11.07 -1.10 -4.76
C SER A 161 9.71 -1.53 -5.35
N ILE A 162 8.61 -1.16 -4.71
CA ILE A 162 7.26 -1.52 -5.20
C ILE A 162 6.97 -0.88 -6.56
N ARG A 163 7.33 0.40 -6.73
CA ARG A 163 7.13 1.10 -8.00
C ARG A 163 7.79 0.42 -9.19
N THR A 164 8.94 -0.23 -9.02
CA THR A 164 9.62 -0.93 -10.12
C THR A 164 8.85 -2.16 -10.62
N MET A 165 7.95 -2.71 -9.81
CA MET A 165 7.08 -3.84 -10.18
C MET A 165 5.79 -3.39 -10.88
N CYS A 166 5.51 -2.08 -10.90
CA CYS A 166 4.30 -1.49 -11.47
C CYS A 166 4.50 -1.03 -12.93
N HIS A 167 3.46 -0.43 -13.49
CA HIS A 167 3.52 0.16 -14.84
C HIS A 167 4.71 1.11 -14.97
N ARG A 168 5.40 1.10 -16.12
CA ARG A 168 6.63 1.90 -16.36
C ARG A 168 6.47 3.41 -16.06
N ARG A 169 5.26 3.95 -16.25
CA ARG A 169 4.90 5.35 -15.94
C ARG A 169 4.16 5.49 -14.60
N CYS A 170 4.27 4.51 -13.70
CA CYS A 170 3.62 4.58 -12.39
C CYS A 170 4.09 5.83 -11.62
N ARG A 171 3.13 6.62 -11.14
CA ARG A 171 3.37 7.79 -10.28
C ARG A 171 3.31 7.36 -8.82
N THR A 172 4.02 8.07 -7.97
CA THR A 172 4.01 7.82 -6.52
C THR A 172 3.73 9.12 -5.79
N ASP A 173 2.76 9.09 -4.86
CA ASP A 173 2.42 10.17 -3.96
C ASP A 173 2.73 9.76 -2.52
N TRP A 174 3.37 10.65 -1.77
CA TRP A 174 3.63 10.49 -0.34
C TRP A 174 2.93 11.62 0.42
N ILE A 175 1.83 11.30 1.08
CA ILE A 175 0.98 12.24 1.84
C ILE A 175 1.21 11.94 3.32
N ALA A 176 2.05 12.73 3.98
CA ALA A 176 2.47 12.47 5.34
C ALA A 176 2.15 13.64 6.29
N LEU A 177 1.81 13.30 7.54
CA LEU A 177 1.86 14.20 8.69
C LEU A 177 3.06 13.82 9.56
N TYR A 178 3.95 14.76 9.79
CA TYR A 178 5.12 14.59 10.65
C TYR A 178 4.89 15.21 12.02
N GLY A 179 5.48 14.63 13.07
CA GLY A 179 5.35 15.15 14.44
C GLY A 179 3.96 14.98 15.02
N VAL A 180 3.27 13.87 14.69
CA VAL A 180 1.85 13.64 15.04
C VAL A 180 1.56 13.76 16.53
N ASP A 181 2.54 13.42 17.40
CA ASP A 181 2.38 13.48 18.85
C ASP A 181 2.35 14.91 19.42
N ARG A 182 2.79 15.91 18.61
CA ARG A 182 2.88 17.32 18.98
C ARG A 182 2.06 18.23 18.09
N CYS A 183 1.38 17.69 17.10
CA CYS A 183 0.60 18.50 16.18
C CYS A 183 -0.71 18.99 16.83
N THR A 184 -1.11 20.20 16.45
CA THR A 184 -2.37 20.80 16.84
C THR A 184 -3.56 20.17 16.10
N ASP A 185 -4.76 20.38 16.60
CA ASP A 185 -5.99 19.94 15.90
C ASP A 185 -6.18 20.65 14.55
N ALA A 186 -5.69 21.87 14.40
CA ALA A 186 -5.70 22.56 13.11
C ALA A 186 -4.78 21.85 12.09
N GLU A 187 -3.59 21.43 12.50
CA GLU A 187 -2.67 20.67 11.63
C GLU A 187 -3.21 19.31 11.27
N ARG A 188 -3.89 18.61 12.19
CA ARG A 188 -4.58 17.33 11.93
C ARG A 188 -5.69 17.53 10.89
N ARG A 189 -6.54 18.52 11.06
CA ARG A 189 -7.60 18.86 10.07
C ARG A 189 -6.99 19.20 8.71
N ALA A 190 -5.99 20.06 8.66
CA ALA A 190 -5.32 20.44 7.42
C ALA A 190 -4.66 19.23 6.72
N PHE A 191 -4.16 18.25 7.49
CA PHE A 191 -3.66 17.00 6.92
C PHE A 191 -4.79 16.19 6.27
N LEU A 192 -5.92 16.01 6.97
CA LEU A 192 -7.07 15.27 6.47
C LEU A 192 -7.65 15.93 5.20
N ASP A 193 -7.80 17.26 5.20
CA ASP A 193 -8.27 18.02 4.02
C ASP A 193 -7.29 17.87 2.83
N ARG A 194 -5.99 17.86 3.11
CA ARG A 194 -4.97 17.63 2.08
C ARG A 194 -5.04 16.21 1.51
N VAL A 195 -5.33 15.18 2.32
CA VAL A 195 -5.53 13.81 1.86
C VAL A 195 -6.68 13.76 0.87
N GLU A 196 -7.86 14.24 1.26
CA GLU A 196 -9.06 14.26 0.41
C GLU A 196 -8.82 15.04 -0.88
N HIS A 197 -8.28 16.26 -0.78
CA HIS A 197 -8.00 17.10 -1.94
C HIS A 197 -6.99 16.48 -2.92
N ARG A 198 -5.95 15.81 -2.43
CA ARG A 198 -4.95 15.17 -3.29
C ARG A 198 -5.53 13.95 -4.02
N LEU A 199 -6.48 13.26 -3.43
CA LEU A 199 -7.11 12.07 -3.99
C LEU A 199 -8.34 12.38 -4.84
N SER A 200 -8.97 13.53 -4.66
CA SER A 200 -10.04 14.02 -5.54
C SER A 200 -9.55 14.50 -6.92
N ARG A 201 -8.22 14.58 -7.11
CA ARG A 201 -7.60 14.93 -8.40
C ARG A 201 -7.02 13.69 -9.07
N ARG A 202 -7.38 13.48 -10.33
CA ARG A 202 -6.81 12.40 -11.16
C ARG A 202 -5.36 12.63 -11.56
#